data_0f1c1a6142c75d170bd664ae550bbaf6
#
_entry.id   0f1c1a6142c75d170bd664ae550bbaf6
#
_cell.length_a   1.000
_cell.length_b   1.000
_cell.length_c   1.000
_cell.angle_alpha   90.00
_cell.angle_beta   90.00
_cell.angle_gamma   90.00
#
_symmetry.space_group_name_H-M   'P 1'
#
loop_
_entity.id
_entity.type
_entity.pdbx_description
1 polymer ?
#
loop_
_entity_poly.entity_id
_entity_poly.type
_entity_poly.pdbx_seq_one_letter_code
_entity_poly.pdbx_strand_id
1 'polypeptide(L)'
;MKIFMENWRRFLAESKEDIVDKIKEIKFNSASALKVFRDEGMLAEAEREKLDYEVSLAKNPDEEVVEAFYDSLYGGKRAGFLSPYSHDELRMMDLYKLEGHDAGFAIKDGDDIVSVHNNSDLSGLGREFMTKAKEVGGRRLDHFDGFLSGLYRKYGFTDVYEIYQWDEQYAPDAWNFEKVNIMDPSTSVYAEALEPLAYKDPDELPNESIEVEAEDDLKIDINPNLKYNSYKYGRPDVIMRRLG
;
A
#
# COMPACT_ATOMS: atom_id res chain seq x y z
N MET A 1 11.05 0.84 24.79
CA MET A 1 11.43 1.70 23.65
C MET A 1 12.71 2.51 23.90
N LYS A 2 12.88 3.21 25.03
CA LYS A 2 14.07 4.04 25.32
C LYS A 2 15.37 3.21 25.40
N ILE A 3 15.36 2.07 26.08
CA ILE A 3 16.51 1.15 26.21
C ILE A 3 16.91 0.54 24.86
N PHE A 4 15.94 0.26 24.00
CA PHE A 4 16.17 -0.24 22.64
C PHE A 4 16.89 0.82 21.77
N MET A 5 16.48 2.08 21.86
CA MET A 5 17.08 3.19 21.11
C MET A 5 18.50 3.55 21.61
N GLU A 6 18.78 3.39 22.91
CA GLU A 6 20.12 3.64 23.47
C GLU A 6 21.11 2.53 23.08
N ASN A 7 20.70 1.28 23.14
CA ASN A 7 21.48 0.14 22.66
C ASN A 7 21.72 0.24 21.14
N TRP A 8 20.73 0.74 20.41
CA TRP A 8 20.80 0.97 18.97
C TRP A 8 21.82 2.05 18.59
N ARG A 9 21.84 3.21 19.27
CA ARG A 9 22.83 4.27 19.03
C ARG A 9 24.26 3.82 19.30
N ARG A 10 24.46 2.96 20.29
CA ARG A 10 25.78 2.39 20.59
C ARG A 10 26.20 1.40 19.51
N PHE A 11 25.30 0.63 18.97
CA PHE A 11 25.51 -0.28 17.85
C PHE A 11 25.90 0.47 16.56
N LEU A 12 25.28 1.61 16.27
CA LEU A 12 25.60 2.46 15.11
C LEU A 12 26.99 3.12 15.19
N ALA A 13 27.62 3.16 16.35
CA ALA A 13 28.97 3.68 16.52
C ALA A 13 30.08 2.68 16.19
N GLU A 14 29.72 1.43 15.92
CA GLU A 14 30.64 0.36 15.53
C GLU A 14 30.98 0.41 14.02
N SER A 15 32.07 -0.24 13.61
CA SER A 15 32.41 -0.29 12.17
C SER A 15 31.35 -1.05 11.35
N LYS A 16 31.22 -0.74 10.06
CA LYS A 16 30.25 -1.44 9.19
C LYS A 16 30.50 -2.95 9.14
N GLU A 17 31.75 -3.38 9.19
CA GLU A 17 32.14 -4.81 9.21
C GLU A 17 31.69 -5.51 10.47
N ASP A 18 31.90 -4.88 11.64
CA ASP A 18 31.43 -5.40 12.92
C ASP A 18 29.90 -5.50 12.99
N ILE A 19 29.20 -4.55 12.36
CA ILE A 19 27.75 -4.53 12.24
C ILE A 19 27.23 -5.72 11.43
N VAL A 20 27.84 -5.97 10.27
CA VAL A 20 27.45 -7.06 9.37
C VAL A 20 27.59 -8.42 10.05
N ASP A 21 28.69 -8.65 10.78
CA ASP A 21 28.91 -9.92 11.46
C ASP A 21 27.95 -10.12 12.63
N LYS A 22 27.63 -9.06 13.38
CA LYS A 22 26.60 -9.11 14.44
C LYS A 22 25.20 -9.33 13.88
N ILE A 23 24.87 -8.76 12.71
CA ILE A 23 23.58 -9.00 12.04
C ILE A 23 23.40 -10.48 11.70
N LYS A 24 24.47 -11.18 11.28
CA LYS A 24 24.41 -12.63 11.02
C LYS A 24 24.11 -13.46 12.26
N GLU A 25 24.50 -12.99 13.45
CA GLU A 25 24.27 -13.66 14.73
C GLU A 25 22.90 -13.33 15.35
N ILE A 26 22.28 -12.20 14.98
CA ILE A 26 20.97 -11.79 15.50
C ILE A 26 19.91 -12.58 14.75
N LYS A 27 19.19 -13.43 15.45
CA LYS A 27 17.93 -13.99 14.96
C LYS A 27 16.90 -12.86 14.94
N PHE A 28 16.71 -12.25 13.77
CA PHE A 28 15.69 -11.23 13.60
C PHE A 28 14.30 -11.87 13.66
N ASN A 29 13.66 -11.76 14.81
CA ASN A 29 12.28 -12.21 14.98
C ASN A 29 11.25 -11.14 14.57
N SER A 30 11.69 -9.97 14.09
CA SER A 30 10.78 -8.91 13.65
C SER A 30 11.25 -8.23 12.37
N ALA A 31 10.37 -8.16 11.39
CA ALA A 31 10.58 -7.42 10.15
C ALA A 31 10.79 -5.90 10.39
N SER A 32 10.36 -5.37 11.53
CA SER A 32 10.58 -3.97 11.89
C SER A 32 12.06 -3.65 12.08
N ALA A 33 12.84 -4.56 12.67
CA ALA A 33 14.29 -4.39 12.82
C ALA A 33 14.98 -4.44 11.44
N LEU A 34 14.59 -5.38 10.59
CA LEU A 34 15.09 -5.50 9.21
C LEU A 34 14.78 -4.26 8.38
N LYS A 35 13.59 -3.66 8.56
CA LYS A 35 13.21 -2.42 7.90
C LYS A 35 14.15 -1.27 8.26
N VAL A 36 14.45 -1.08 9.55
CA VAL A 36 15.37 -0.02 10.01
C VAL A 36 16.74 -0.19 9.37
N PHE A 37 17.30 -1.41 9.36
CA PHE A 37 18.59 -1.69 8.72
C PHE A 37 18.57 -1.38 7.22
N ARG A 38 17.50 -1.71 6.54
CA ARG A 38 17.31 -1.47 5.11
C ARG A 38 17.19 0.02 4.82
N ASP A 39 16.36 0.75 5.58
CA ASP A 39 16.11 2.18 5.39
C ASP A 39 17.37 3.02 5.68
N GLU A 40 18.19 2.62 6.64
CA GLU A 40 19.49 3.24 6.95
C GLU A 40 20.60 2.87 5.93
N GLY A 41 20.31 2.04 4.94
CA GLY A 41 21.27 1.61 3.95
C GLY A 41 22.43 0.75 4.51
N MET A 42 22.24 0.18 5.68
CA MET A 42 23.27 -0.54 6.45
C MET A 42 23.47 -1.97 5.98
N LEU A 43 22.55 -2.51 5.18
CA LEU A 43 22.66 -3.85 4.62
C LEU A 43 23.31 -3.77 3.23
N ALA A 44 24.34 -4.57 3.02
CA ALA A 44 24.92 -4.76 1.68
C ALA A 44 23.87 -5.39 0.73
N GLU A 45 24.00 -5.14 -0.58
CA GLU A 45 23.03 -5.59 -1.59
C GLU A 45 22.84 -7.12 -1.57
N ALA A 46 23.93 -7.89 -1.37
CA ALA A 46 23.88 -9.34 -1.22
C ALA A 46 23.16 -9.84 0.06
N GLU A 47 23.06 -9.02 1.07
CA GLU A 47 22.33 -9.34 2.30
C GLU A 47 20.86 -8.94 2.19
N ARG A 48 20.56 -7.96 1.34
CA ARG A 48 19.19 -7.64 0.94
C ARG A 48 18.57 -8.77 0.14
N GLU A 49 19.34 -9.43 -0.73
CA GLU A 49 18.89 -10.62 -1.48
C GLU A 49 18.56 -11.81 -0.56
N LYS A 50 19.23 -11.95 0.59
CA LYS A 50 18.91 -13.00 1.58
C LYS A 50 17.62 -12.72 2.37
N LEU A 51 17.09 -11.51 2.27
CA LEU A 51 15.80 -11.12 2.82
C LEU A 51 14.70 -11.20 1.76
N ASP A 52 14.99 -11.72 0.57
CA ASP A 52 14.00 -12.02 -0.42
C ASP A 52 13.10 -13.13 0.11
N TYR A 53 11.86 -12.75 0.34
CA TYR A 53 10.82 -13.70 0.69
C TYR A 53 10.50 -14.56 -0.52
N GLU A 54 10.46 -15.87 -0.35
CA GLU A 54 9.95 -16.75 -1.39
C GLU A 54 8.45 -16.49 -1.57
N VAL A 55 8.12 -15.93 -2.72
CA VAL A 55 6.73 -15.74 -3.15
C VAL A 55 6.39 -16.89 -4.09
N SER A 56 5.54 -17.80 -3.63
CA SER A 56 5.05 -18.89 -4.46
C SER A 56 4.00 -18.38 -5.45
N LEU A 57 4.06 -18.88 -6.68
CA LEU A 57 3.12 -18.59 -7.76
C LEU A 57 2.20 -19.80 -7.95
N ALA A 58 0.89 -19.55 -7.94
CA ALA A 58 -0.08 -20.51 -8.43
C ALA A 58 -0.80 -19.96 -9.67
N LYS A 59 -0.45 -20.50 -10.83
CA LYS A 59 -1.19 -20.29 -12.08
C LYS A 59 -2.27 -21.33 -12.22
N ASN A 60 -3.50 -20.91 -12.56
CA ASN A 60 -4.68 -21.79 -12.57
C ASN A 60 -4.78 -22.58 -11.24
N PRO A 61 -4.89 -21.88 -10.11
CA PRO A 61 -4.80 -22.51 -8.79
C PRO A 61 -5.91 -23.56 -8.60
N ASP A 62 -5.56 -24.65 -7.94
CA ASP A 62 -6.55 -25.62 -7.51
C ASP A 62 -7.38 -25.11 -6.31
N GLU A 63 -8.37 -25.88 -5.90
CA GLU A 63 -9.29 -25.54 -4.81
C GLU A 63 -8.56 -25.23 -3.50
N GLU A 64 -7.57 -26.01 -3.15
CA GLU A 64 -6.81 -25.88 -1.88
C GLU A 64 -6.01 -24.58 -1.86
N VAL A 65 -5.38 -24.23 -2.98
CA VAL A 65 -4.62 -22.97 -3.12
C VAL A 65 -5.56 -21.77 -3.07
N VAL A 66 -6.71 -21.83 -3.73
CA VAL A 66 -7.71 -20.76 -3.71
C VAL A 66 -8.24 -20.54 -2.31
N GLU A 67 -8.61 -21.61 -1.60
CA GLU A 67 -9.08 -21.54 -0.21
C GLU A 67 -8.03 -20.93 0.71
N ALA A 68 -6.78 -21.41 0.63
CA ALA A 68 -5.68 -20.88 1.44
C ALA A 68 -5.38 -19.41 1.14
N PHE A 69 -5.55 -18.96 -0.11
CA PHE A 69 -5.40 -17.55 -0.47
C PHE A 69 -6.58 -16.73 0.04
N TYR A 70 -7.80 -17.22 -0.10
CA TYR A 70 -9.03 -16.60 0.37
C TYR A 70 -8.98 -16.39 1.89
N ASP A 71 -8.63 -17.42 2.65
CA ASP A 71 -8.48 -17.34 4.10
C ASP A 71 -7.41 -16.32 4.52
N SER A 72 -6.26 -16.33 3.84
CA SER A 72 -5.20 -15.36 4.04
C SER A 72 -5.66 -13.92 3.76
N LEU A 73 -6.44 -13.72 2.70
CA LEU A 73 -6.93 -12.41 2.27
C LEU A 73 -7.97 -11.85 3.26
N TYR A 74 -8.97 -12.64 3.62
CA TYR A 74 -10.13 -12.17 4.39
C TYR A 74 -10.06 -12.47 5.88
N GLY A 75 -9.11 -13.27 6.35
CA GLY A 75 -8.88 -13.54 7.78
C GLY A 75 -8.34 -12.35 8.59
N GLY A 76 -7.91 -11.28 7.93
CA GLY A 76 -7.27 -10.14 8.57
C GLY A 76 -8.22 -9.02 9.01
N LYS A 77 -7.74 -8.18 9.92
CA LYS A 77 -8.48 -6.99 10.42
C LYS A 77 -8.82 -5.95 9.34
N ARG A 78 -8.15 -6.02 8.19
CA ARG A 78 -8.30 -5.07 7.08
C ARG A 78 -9.05 -5.67 5.88
N ALA A 79 -9.68 -6.81 6.05
CA ALA A 79 -10.45 -7.47 4.98
C ALA A 79 -11.53 -6.56 4.35
N GLY A 80 -12.17 -5.71 5.16
CA GLY A 80 -13.17 -4.75 4.67
C GLY A 80 -12.62 -3.67 3.70
N PHE A 81 -11.30 -3.55 3.54
CA PHE A 81 -10.69 -2.61 2.58
C PHE A 81 -10.34 -3.26 1.24
N LEU A 82 -10.60 -4.54 1.09
CA LEU A 82 -10.25 -5.32 -0.08
C LEU A 82 -11.51 -5.59 -0.93
N SER A 83 -11.35 -5.60 -2.24
CA SER A 83 -12.44 -6.00 -3.14
C SER A 83 -12.89 -7.41 -2.82
N PRO A 84 -14.21 -7.66 -2.70
CA PRO A 84 -14.73 -8.98 -2.38
C PRO A 84 -14.72 -9.86 -3.64
N TYR A 85 -13.72 -10.74 -3.76
CA TYR A 85 -13.65 -11.74 -4.81
C TYR A 85 -14.17 -13.09 -4.31
N SER A 86 -14.97 -13.75 -5.12
CA SER A 86 -15.39 -15.14 -4.91
C SER A 86 -14.25 -16.11 -5.22
N HIS A 87 -14.37 -17.37 -4.75
CA HIS A 87 -13.42 -18.43 -5.11
C HIS A 87 -13.32 -18.63 -6.63
N ASP A 88 -14.45 -18.53 -7.35
CA ASP A 88 -14.45 -18.68 -8.81
C ASP A 88 -13.69 -17.56 -9.52
N GLU A 89 -13.80 -16.32 -9.02
CA GLU A 89 -13.01 -15.20 -9.54
C GLU A 89 -11.52 -15.37 -9.22
N LEU A 90 -11.16 -15.78 -8.00
CA LEU A 90 -9.78 -16.05 -7.62
C LEU A 90 -9.13 -17.15 -8.45
N ARG A 91 -9.89 -18.19 -8.85
CA ARG A 91 -9.41 -19.24 -9.76
C ARG A 91 -8.99 -18.71 -11.14
N MET A 92 -9.54 -17.59 -11.56
CA MET A 92 -9.20 -16.97 -12.86
C MET A 92 -8.00 -16.04 -12.79
N MET A 93 -7.39 -15.87 -11.61
CA MET A 93 -6.26 -14.98 -11.37
C MET A 93 -4.96 -15.78 -11.16
N ASP A 94 -3.83 -15.13 -11.40
CA ASP A 94 -2.55 -15.63 -10.94
C ASP A 94 -2.37 -15.22 -9.46
N LEU A 95 -2.33 -16.18 -8.55
CA LEU A 95 -2.23 -15.94 -7.11
C LEU A 95 -0.78 -16.03 -6.64
N TYR A 96 -0.37 -15.05 -5.83
CA TYR A 96 0.98 -14.96 -5.26
C TYR A 96 0.88 -14.87 -3.75
N LYS A 97 1.33 -15.89 -3.05
CA LYS A 97 1.32 -15.96 -1.60
C LYS A 97 2.75 -16.05 -1.06
N LEU A 98 3.02 -15.33 0.01
CA LEU A 98 4.27 -15.43 0.74
C LEU A 98 4.27 -16.74 1.53
N GLU A 99 5.27 -17.59 1.30
CA GLU A 99 5.33 -18.91 1.95
C GLU A 99 5.40 -18.78 3.47
N GLY A 100 4.55 -19.55 4.16
CA GLY A 100 4.46 -19.56 5.63
C GLY A 100 3.80 -18.33 6.25
N HIS A 101 3.24 -17.41 5.47
CA HIS A 101 2.66 -16.18 5.96
C HIS A 101 1.30 -15.87 5.32
N ASP A 102 0.44 -15.15 6.07
CA ASP A 102 -0.84 -14.64 5.55
C ASP A 102 -0.62 -13.27 4.87
N ALA A 103 0.05 -13.31 3.73
CA ALA A 103 0.38 -12.14 2.96
C ALA A 103 0.54 -12.51 1.49
N GLY A 104 0.10 -11.63 0.57
CA GLY A 104 0.16 -11.92 -0.86
C GLY A 104 -0.48 -10.85 -1.72
N PHE A 105 -0.62 -11.16 -3.00
CA PHE A 105 -1.32 -10.37 -4.00
C PHE A 105 -1.80 -11.28 -5.14
N ALA A 106 -2.65 -10.76 -6.00
CA ALA A 106 -3.06 -11.45 -7.21
C ALA A 106 -2.86 -10.58 -8.45
N ILE A 107 -2.70 -11.23 -9.61
CA ILE A 107 -2.75 -10.57 -10.91
C ILE A 107 -4.03 -11.02 -11.62
N LYS A 108 -4.92 -10.08 -11.88
CA LYS A 108 -6.15 -10.24 -12.62
C LYS A 108 -5.94 -9.77 -14.06
N ASP A 109 -6.55 -10.47 -15.02
CA ASP A 109 -6.51 -10.12 -16.44
C ASP A 109 -5.09 -9.94 -17.02
N GLY A 110 -4.09 -10.48 -16.35
CA GLY A 110 -2.69 -10.49 -16.78
C GLY A 110 -1.86 -9.26 -16.41
N ASP A 111 -2.47 -8.15 -15.98
CA ASP A 111 -1.75 -6.91 -15.67
C ASP A 111 -2.29 -6.11 -14.47
N ASP A 112 -3.46 -6.46 -13.95
CA ASP A 112 -4.12 -5.76 -12.86
C ASP A 112 -3.74 -6.35 -11.50
N ILE A 113 -3.06 -5.56 -10.69
CA ILE A 113 -2.58 -5.96 -9.36
C ILE A 113 -3.72 -5.75 -8.36
N VAL A 114 -4.26 -6.84 -7.86
CA VAL A 114 -5.38 -6.82 -6.92
C VAL A 114 -5.08 -7.59 -5.64
N SER A 115 -5.92 -7.48 -4.64
CA SER A 115 -5.86 -8.27 -3.40
C SER A 115 -4.51 -8.21 -2.66
N VAL A 116 -3.83 -7.07 -2.71
CA VAL A 116 -2.57 -6.87 -1.98
C VAL A 116 -2.85 -6.81 -0.49
N HIS A 117 -2.40 -7.81 0.24
CA HIS A 117 -2.65 -7.92 1.67
C HIS A 117 -1.41 -8.35 2.46
N ASN A 118 -1.39 -7.96 3.73
CA ASN A 118 -0.41 -8.41 4.70
C ASN A 118 -1.07 -8.50 6.07
N ASN A 119 -1.44 -9.71 6.46
CA ASN A 119 -2.01 -10.07 7.75
C ASN A 119 -0.97 -10.73 8.67
N SER A 120 0.30 -10.77 8.24
CA SER A 120 1.42 -11.27 9.04
C SER A 120 2.03 -10.16 9.90
N ASP A 121 2.92 -10.55 10.82
CA ASP A 121 3.71 -9.62 11.65
C ASP A 121 4.88 -8.98 10.87
N LEU A 122 5.06 -9.33 9.60
CA LEU A 122 6.14 -8.79 8.77
C LEU A 122 5.81 -7.37 8.29
N SER A 123 6.78 -6.49 8.32
CA SER A 123 6.65 -5.12 7.81
C SER A 123 7.48 -4.93 6.54
N GLY A 124 7.07 -3.97 5.69
CA GLY A 124 7.81 -3.63 4.47
C GLY A 124 7.49 -4.50 3.26
N LEU A 125 6.58 -5.49 3.38
CA LEU A 125 6.21 -6.38 2.27
C LEU A 125 5.62 -5.66 1.06
N GLY A 126 5.00 -4.50 1.24
CA GLY A 126 4.43 -3.74 0.13
C GLY A 126 5.44 -3.42 -0.97
N ARG A 127 6.69 -3.13 -0.62
CA ARG A 127 7.77 -2.93 -1.58
C ARG A 127 8.10 -4.22 -2.35
N GLU A 128 8.28 -5.31 -1.61
CA GLU A 128 8.63 -6.61 -2.20
C GLU A 128 7.51 -7.09 -3.13
N PHE A 129 6.25 -6.97 -2.70
CA PHE A 129 5.11 -7.33 -3.52
C PHE A 129 4.99 -6.47 -4.78
N MET A 130 5.20 -5.16 -4.69
CA MET A 130 5.15 -4.30 -5.88
C MET A 130 6.32 -4.58 -6.84
N THR A 131 7.49 -4.90 -6.32
CA THR A 131 8.62 -5.33 -7.16
C THR A 131 8.26 -6.63 -7.88
N LYS A 132 7.79 -7.63 -7.14
CA LYS A 132 7.40 -8.93 -7.70
C LYS A 132 6.23 -8.82 -8.67
N ALA A 133 5.21 -8.05 -8.33
CA ALA A 133 4.06 -7.83 -9.21
C ALA A 133 4.48 -7.26 -10.57
N LYS A 134 5.39 -6.29 -10.59
CA LYS A 134 5.95 -5.74 -11.85
C LYS A 134 6.74 -6.77 -12.66
N GLU A 135 7.53 -7.62 -12.02
CA GLU A 135 8.29 -8.69 -12.67
C GLU A 135 7.36 -9.70 -13.37
N VAL A 136 6.22 -10.00 -12.75
CA VAL A 136 5.26 -10.99 -13.26
C VAL A 136 4.18 -10.40 -14.18
N GLY A 137 4.30 -9.14 -14.55
CA GLY A 137 3.44 -8.51 -15.55
C GLY A 137 2.46 -7.48 -15.05
N GLY A 138 2.36 -7.25 -13.73
CA GLY A 138 1.50 -6.22 -13.16
C GLY A 138 1.87 -4.82 -13.66
N ARG A 139 0.87 -4.07 -14.13
CA ARG A 139 1.07 -2.75 -14.73
C ARG A 139 0.11 -1.70 -14.22
N ARG A 140 -1.02 -2.10 -13.64
CA ARG A 140 -2.05 -1.22 -13.11
C ARG A 140 -2.57 -1.73 -11.78
N LEU A 141 -3.18 -0.85 -11.02
CA LEU A 141 -3.82 -1.14 -9.74
C LEU A 141 -4.84 -0.06 -9.40
N ASP A 142 -5.71 -0.36 -8.45
CA ASP A 142 -6.56 0.61 -7.77
C ASP A 142 -6.26 0.66 -6.27
N HIS A 143 -6.61 1.78 -5.66
CA HIS A 143 -6.48 1.94 -4.21
C HIS A 143 -7.33 3.10 -3.71
N PHE A 144 -7.66 3.09 -2.41
CA PHE A 144 -8.23 4.26 -1.76
C PHE A 144 -7.18 5.37 -1.63
N ASP A 145 -7.57 6.61 -1.92
CA ASP A 145 -6.69 7.77 -1.80
C ASP A 145 -6.16 7.95 -0.36
N GLY A 146 -5.00 8.55 -0.23
CA GLY A 146 -4.30 8.77 1.02
C GLY A 146 -2.93 8.09 1.06
N PHE A 147 -2.60 7.42 2.16
CA PHE A 147 -1.30 6.78 2.36
C PHE A 147 -0.85 5.91 1.18
N LEU A 148 -1.77 5.17 0.57
CA LEU A 148 -1.47 4.29 -0.56
C LEU A 148 -1.09 5.08 -1.82
N SER A 149 -1.62 6.28 -2.03
CA SER A 149 -1.24 7.15 -3.14
C SER A 149 0.26 7.44 -3.14
N GLY A 150 0.80 7.89 -1.99
CA GLY A 150 2.23 8.13 -1.84
C GLY A 150 3.07 6.85 -1.92
N LEU A 151 2.54 5.72 -1.45
CA LEU A 151 3.23 4.43 -1.47
C LEU A 151 3.39 3.92 -2.91
N TYR A 152 2.30 3.81 -3.67
CA TYR A 152 2.33 3.28 -5.04
C TYR A 152 3.11 4.16 -6.00
N ARG A 153 3.05 5.48 -5.82
CA ARG A 153 3.91 6.43 -6.56
C ARG A 153 5.40 6.11 -6.39
N LYS A 154 5.85 5.83 -5.16
CA LYS A 154 7.24 5.41 -4.89
C LYS A 154 7.64 4.11 -5.59
N TYR A 155 6.67 3.27 -5.90
CA TYR A 155 6.92 2.01 -6.61
C TYR A 155 6.77 2.11 -8.12
N GLY A 156 6.55 3.33 -8.64
CA GLY A 156 6.53 3.63 -10.07
C GLY A 156 5.15 3.61 -10.69
N PHE A 157 4.08 3.47 -9.90
CA PHE A 157 2.70 3.64 -10.37
C PHE A 157 2.35 5.13 -10.29
N THR A 158 2.90 5.90 -11.22
CA THR A 158 2.84 7.37 -11.20
C THR A 158 1.71 7.92 -12.07
N ASP A 159 1.26 7.21 -13.09
CA ASP A 159 0.23 7.67 -14.01
C ASP A 159 -1.17 7.38 -13.42
N VAL A 160 -1.89 8.43 -13.03
CA VAL A 160 -3.31 8.37 -12.61
C VAL A 160 -4.16 8.52 -13.86
N TYR A 161 -4.90 7.50 -14.21
CA TYR A 161 -5.71 7.52 -15.45
C TYR A 161 -7.22 7.64 -15.18
N GLU A 162 -7.68 7.42 -13.94
CA GLU A 162 -9.07 7.57 -13.55
C GLU A 162 -9.22 7.73 -12.04
N ILE A 163 -10.24 8.49 -11.62
CA ILE A 163 -10.59 8.71 -10.22
C ILE A 163 -12.09 8.47 -10.07
N TYR A 164 -12.47 7.53 -9.20
CA TYR A 164 -13.84 7.31 -8.78
C TYR A 164 -14.10 8.01 -7.45
N GLN A 165 -15.00 8.98 -7.45
CA GLN A 165 -15.39 9.66 -6.22
C GLN A 165 -16.10 8.68 -5.29
N TRP A 166 -15.90 8.87 -3.98
CA TRP A 166 -16.55 8.04 -2.97
C TRP A 166 -18.08 8.02 -3.16
N ASP A 167 -18.63 6.81 -3.13
CA ASP A 167 -20.06 6.56 -3.15
C ASP A 167 -20.43 5.58 -2.03
N GLU A 168 -21.28 6.02 -1.09
CA GLU A 168 -21.74 5.21 0.04
C GLU A 168 -22.44 3.91 -0.39
N GLN A 169 -23.00 3.87 -1.59
CA GLN A 169 -23.65 2.67 -2.13
C GLN A 169 -22.66 1.50 -2.30
N TYR A 170 -21.40 1.82 -2.55
CA TYR A 170 -20.32 0.84 -2.79
C TYR A 170 -19.35 0.74 -1.63
N ALA A 171 -19.66 1.40 -0.50
CA ALA A 171 -18.82 1.30 0.69
C ALA A 171 -18.78 -0.15 1.19
N PRO A 172 -17.60 -0.68 1.52
CA PRO A 172 -17.49 -2.00 2.14
C PRO A 172 -18.28 -2.08 3.45
N ASP A 173 -18.85 -3.23 3.75
CA ASP A 173 -19.51 -3.48 5.01
C ASP A 173 -18.57 -3.19 6.18
N ALA A 174 -19.09 -2.52 7.21
CA ALA A 174 -18.31 -2.12 8.38
C ALA A 174 -17.07 -1.26 8.07
N TRP A 175 -17.14 -0.44 7.02
CA TRP A 175 -16.07 0.48 6.67
C TRP A 175 -15.63 1.33 7.88
N ASN A 176 -14.36 1.27 8.21
CA ASN A 176 -13.75 2.05 9.27
C ASN A 176 -12.33 2.45 8.87
N PHE A 177 -12.22 3.50 8.09
CA PHE A 177 -10.96 4.02 7.63
C PHE A 177 -10.54 5.25 8.45
N GLU A 178 -9.24 5.41 8.69
CA GLU A 178 -8.72 6.62 9.36
C GLU A 178 -8.86 7.82 8.42
N LYS A 179 -9.02 9.01 9.02
CA LYS A 179 -9.09 10.26 8.26
C LYS A 179 -7.89 10.40 7.33
N VAL A 180 -8.14 10.92 6.15
CA VAL A 180 -7.12 11.26 5.17
C VAL A 180 -6.87 12.77 5.22
N ASN A 181 -5.61 13.19 5.25
CA ASN A 181 -5.27 14.59 5.11
C ASN A 181 -5.10 14.93 3.62
N ILE A 182 -6.13 15.47 3.00
CA ILE A 182 -6.10 15.84 1.58
C ILE A 182 -5.20 17.04 1.26
N MET A 183 -4.74 17.75 2.29
CA MET A 183 -3.82 18.88 2.14
C MET A 183 -2.35 18.47 2.21
N ASP A 184 -2.07 17.18 2.35
CA ASP A 184 -0.73 16.64 2.31
C ASP A 184 -0.48 15.96 0.96
N PRO A 185 0.40 16.50 0.09
CA PRO A 185 0.71 15.93 -1.22
C PRO A 185 1.16 14.47 -1.17
N SER A 186 1.63 13.99 -0.03
CA SER A 186 2.00 12.59 0.14
C SER A 186 0.80 11.66 0.37
N THR A 187 -0.37 12.20 0.67
CA THR A 187 -1.54 11.45 1.11
C THR A 187 -2.78 11.61 0.21
N SER A 188 -2.77 12.51 -0.76
CA SER A 188 -3.91 12.70 -1.65
C SER A 188 -3.50 13.18 -3.05
N VAL A 189 -4.23 12.71 -4.06
CA VAL A 189 -4.09 13.18 -5.44
C VAL A 189 -4.58 14.61 -5.64
N TYR A 190 -5.36 15.14 -4.70
CA TYR A 190 -5.90 16.51 -4.74
C TYR A 190 -5.06 17.51 -3.98
N ALA A 191 -4.04 17.10 -3.24
CA ALA A 191 -3.38 17.97 -2.27
C ALA A 191 -2.84 19.25 -2.88
N GLU A 192 -2.18 19.19 -4.02
CA GLU A 192 -1.62 20.39 -4.69
C GLU A 192 -2.72 21.35 -5.12
N ALA A 193 -3.82 20.86 -5.67
CA ALA A 193 -4.95 21.69 -6.09
C ALA A 193 -5.68 22.35 -4.93
N LEU A 194 -5.73 21.68 -3.77
CA LEU A 194 -6.44 22.18 -2.58
C LEU A 194 -5.52 22.87 -1.56
N GLU A 195 -4.20 22.80 -1.71
CA GLU A 195 -3.24 23.47 -0.81
C GLU A 195 -3.54 24.95 -0.59
N PRO A 196 -3.91 25.75 -1.62
CA PRO A 196 -4.27 27.16 -1.41
C PRO A 196 -5.47 27.37 -0.49
N LEU A 197 -6.27 26.34 -0.27
CA LEU A 197 -7.45 26.35 0.61
C LEU A 197 -7.15 25.81 2.02
N ALA A 198 -5.97 25.23 2.23
CA ALA A 198 -5.58 24.52 3.46
C ALA A 198 -5.60 25.41 4.73
N TYR A 199 -5.44 26.70 4.56
CA TYR A 199 -5.42 27.68 5.65
C TYR A 199 -6.78 28.32 5.92
N LYS A 200 -7.82 27.92 5.21
CA LYS A 200 -9.18 28.39 5.42
C LYS A 200 -9.88 27.51 6.47
N ASP A 201 -10.81 28.11 7.18
CA ASP A 201 -11.75 27.33 7.97
C ASP A 201 -12.49 26.37 7.01
N PRO A 202 -12.65 25.09 7.34
CA PRO A 202 -13.44 24.17 6.52
C PRO A 202 -14.83 24.70 6.14
N ASP A 203 -15.46 25.48 7.03
CA ASP A 203 -16.76 26.10 6.80
C ASP A 203 -16.71 27.26 5.79
N GLU A 204 -15.50 27.78 5.48
CA GLU A 204 -15.26 28.82 4.47
C GLU A 204 -14.87 28.24 3.11
N LEU A 205 -14.73 26.92 2.98
CA LEU A 205 -14.45 26.28 1.71
C LEU A 205 -15.64 26.43 0.76
N PRO A 206 -15.37 26.62 -0.55
CA PRO A 206 -16.44 26.73 -1.55
C PRO A 206 -17.37 25.51 -1.52
N ASN A 207 -18.68 25.81 -1.56
CA ASN A 207 -19.75 24.80 -1.66
C ASN A 207 -20.16 24.53 -3.12
N GLU A 208 -19.61 25.28 -4.07
CA GLU A 208 -19.83 25.07 -5.49
C GLU A 208 -18.74 24.17 -6.04
N SER A 209 -19.07 23.35 -7.04
CA SER A 209 -18.07 22.54 -7.73
C SER A 209 -17.11 23.43 -8.49
N ILE A 210 -15.83 23.11 -8.38
CA ILE A 210 -14.75 23.71 -9.12
C ILE A 210 -13.99 22.64 -9.89
N GLU A 211 -13.55 22.93 -11.11
CA GLU A 211 -12.62 22.07 -11.83
C GLU A 211 -11.26 22.20 -11.16
N VAL A 212 -10.68 21.11 -10.75
CA VAL A 212 -9.32 21.02 -10.22
C VAL A 212 -8.50 20.09 -11.09
N GLU A 213 -7.21 20.36 -11.13
CA GLU A 213 -6.23 19.49 -11.74
C GLU A 213 -5.65 18.59 -10.63
N ALA A 214 -5.95 17.30 -10.72
CA ALA A 214 -5.36 16.29 -9.87
C ALA A 214 -4.01 15.83 -10.44
N GLU A 215 -3.38 14.82 -9.83
CA GLU A 215 -2.15 14.24 -10.40
C GLU A 215 -2.33 13.90 -11.90
N ASP A 216 -1.25 14.04 -12.67
CA ASP A 216 -1.18 13.74 -14.12
C ASP A 216 -2.11 14.59 -14.99
N ASP A 217 -2.32 15.86 -14.61
CA ASP A 217 -3.14 16.83 -15.32
C ASP A 217 -4.62 16.38 -15.49
N LEU A 218 -5.05 15.39 -14.67
CA LEU A 218 -6.40 14.88 -14.70
C LEU A 218 -7.37 15.93 -14.14
N LYS A 219 -8.25 16.43 -15.00
CA LYS A 219 -9.26 17.40 -14.61
C LYS A 219 -10.50 16.73 -14.05
N ILE A 220 -10.90 17.17 -12.88
CA ILE A 220 -12.06 16.64 -12.19
C ILE A 220 -12.84 17.77 -11.49
N ASP A 221 -14.16 17.68 -11.58
CA ASP A 221 -15.04 18.59 -10.85
C ASP A 221 -15.22 18.09 -9.42
N ILE A 222 -14.80 18.90 -8.45
CA ILE A 222 -15.01 18.60 -7.03
C ILE A 222 -15.68 19.77 -6.32
N ASN A 223 -16.46 19.45 -5.30
CA ASN A 223 -16.90 20.44 -4.32
C ASN A 223 -15.88 20.40 -3.14
N PRO A 224 -15.08 21.47 -2.94
CA PRO A 224 -14.01 21.44 -1.96
C PRO A 224 -14.49 21.19 -0.52
N ASN A 225 -15.64 21.75 -0.14
CA ASN A 225 -16.21 21.55 1.19
C ASN A 225 -16.66 20.12 1.39
N LEU A 226 -17.43 19.56 0.45
CA LEU A 226 -17.88 18.18 0.51
C LEU A 226 -16.70 17.20 0.47
N LYS A 227 -15.71 17.47 -0.38
CA LYS A 227 -14.50 16.63 -0.49
C LYS A 227 -13.70 16.64 0.80
N TYR A 228 -13.44 17.81 1.38
CA TYR A 228 -12.77 17.93 2.67
C TYR A 228 -13.49 17.15 3.76
N ASN A 229 -14.82 17.31 3.89
CA ASN A 229 -15.61 16.61 4.87
C ASN A 229 -15.63 15.10 4.62
N SER A 230 -15.73 14.65 3.38
CA SER A 230 -15.67 13.23 3.02
C SER A 230 -14.39 12.59 3.53
N TYR A 231 -13.24 13.18 3.25
CA TYR A 231 -11.94 12.69 3.69
C TYR A 231 -11.75 12.76 5.21
N LYS A 232 -12.25 13.84 5.84
CA LYS A 232 -12.24 13.99 7.30
C LYS A 232 -12.95 12.85 8.02
N TYR A 233 -13.97 12.28 7.40
CA TYR A 233 -14.73 11.14 7.93
C TYR A 233 -14.28 9.79 7.34
N GLY A 234 -13.14 9.75 6.69
CA GLY A 234 -12.54 8.52 6.19
C GLY A 234 -13.26 7.94 4.98
N ARG A 235 -13.72 8.80 4.07
CA ARG A 235 -14.38 8.43 2.80
C ARG A 235 -13.53 8.89 1.61
N PRO A 236 -12.38 8.27 1.38
CA PRO A 236 -11.49 8.63 0.29
C PRO A 236 -12.03 8.15 -1.05
N ASP A 237 -11.62 8.81 -2.11
CA ASP A 237 -11.88 8.36 -3.47
C ASP A 237 -11.05 7.12 -3.81
N VAL A 238 -11.42 6.42 -4.88
CA VAL A 238 -10.65 5.32 -5.45
C VAL A 238 -9.85 5.83 -6.62
N ILE A 239 -8.55 5.60 -6.57
CA ILE A 239 -7.56 6.07 -7.55
C ILE A 239 -7.10 4.90 -8.39
N MET A 240 -7.23 5.03 -9.71
CA MET A 240 -6.75 4.05 -10.68
C MET A 240 -5.39 4.48 -11.19
N ARG A 241 -4.35 3.67 -10.97
CA ARG A 241 -2.97 3.96 -11.37
C ARG A 241 -2.39 2.90 -12.28
N ARG A 242 -1.43 3.32 -13.11
CA ARG A 242 -0.57 2.43 -13.88
C ARG A 242 0.88 2.86 -13.79
N LEU A 243 1.78 1.99 -14.26
CA LEU A 243 3.20 2.33 -14.38
C LEU A 243 3.36 3.48 -15.39
N GLY A 244 4.03 4.53 -14.96
CA GLY A 244 4.44 5.66 -15.80
C GLY A 244 5.71 5.38 -16.58
#